data_a0d3d1dee4c280eff58e9065254ee3bd
#
_entry.id   a0d3d1dee4c280eff58e9065254ee3bd
#
_cell.length_a   1.000
_cell.length_b   1.000
_cell.length_c   1.000
_cell.angle_alpha   90.00
_cell.angle_beta   90.00
_cell.angle_gamma   90.00
#
_symmetry.space_group_name_H-M   'P 1'
#
loop_
_entity.id
_entity.type
_entity.pdbx_description
1 polymer ?
#
loop_
_entity_poly.entity_id
_entity_poly.type
_entity_poly.pdbx_seq_one_letter_code
_entity_poly.pdbx_strand_id
1 'polypeptide(L)'
;MIVKVIKIEPATAIKIFEKHNVLQEEVHDALKEGSPKFKKSGGSQYVAIGLSRNRHITIYFSYDEKTKEAEVTTAYPSSKKQVKSYKKAK
;
A
#
# COMPACT_ATOMS: atom_id res chain seq x y z
N MET A 1 -2.11 -10.81 -6.84
CA MET A 1 -3.29 -9.93 -6.76
C MET A 1 -3.22 -8.86 -7.83
N ILE A 2 -4.31 -8.62 -8.51
CA ILE A 2 -4.38 -7.58 -9.54
C ILE A 2 -5.15 -6.40 -8.97
N VAL A 3 -4.56 -5.21 -9.01
CA VAL A 3 -5.20 -3.98 -8.58
C VAL A 3 -5.36 -3.09 -9.82
N LYS A 4 -6.61 -2.88 -10.24
CA LYS A 4 -6.91 -2.06 -11.41
C LYS A 4 -7.15 -0.59 -11.04
N VAL A 5 -7.79 -0.36 -9.90
CA VAL A 5 -8.14 0.97 -9.45
C VAL A 5 -7.67 1.15 -8.01
N ILE A 6 -7.05 2.28 -7.74
CA ILE A 6 -6.63 2.65 -6.39
C ILE A 6 -7.44 3.87 -5.99
N LYS A 7 -8.21 3.74 -4.91
CA LYS A 7 -9.01 4.84 -4.37
C LYS A 7 -8.41 5.31 -3.06
N ILE A 8 -8.21 6.62 -2.95
CA ILE A 8 -7.77 7.25 -1.72
C ILE A 8 -8.66 8.46 -1.49
N GLU A 9 -9.47 8.41 -0.44
CA GLU A 9 -10.31 9.56 -0.13
C GLU A 9 -9.45 10.77 0.23
N PRO A 10 -9.89 12.00 -0.13
CA PRO A 10 -9.10 13.20 0.17
C PRO A 10 -8.70 13.31 1.63
N ALA A 11 -9.61 13.02 2.56
CA ALA A 11 -9.31 13.06 3.98
C ALA A 11 -8.24 12.05 4.36
N THR A 12 -8.28 10.85 3.79
CA THR A 12 -7.29 9.81 4.02
C THR A 12 -5.92 10.24 3.47
N ALA A 13 -5.91 10.80 2.27
CA ALA A 13 -4.68 11.27 1.64
C ALA A 13 -3.99 12.34 2.48
N ILE A 14 -4.77 13.28 3.03
CA ILE A 14 -4.26 14.34 3.89
C ILE A 14 -3.66 13.75 5.15
N LYS A 15 -4.37 12.84 5.80
CA LYS A 15 -3.88 12.18 7.03
C LYS A 15 -2.58 11.42 6.80
N ILE A 16 -2.49 10.70 5.71
CA ILE A 16 -1.29 9.94 5.36
C ILE A 16 -0.10 10.89 5.17
N PHE A 17 -0.31 11.97 4.45
CA PHE A 17 0.74 12.96 4.21
C PHE A 17 1.16 13.64 5.52
N GLU A 18 0.21 14.10 6.31
CA GLU A 18 0.51 14.82 7.55
C GLU A 18 1.19 13.94 8.60
N LYS A 19 0.74 12.70 8.75
CA LYS A 19 1.27 11.79 9.77
C LYS A 19 2.54 11.07 9.34
N HIS A 20 2.64 10.74 8.07
CA HIS A 20 3.69 9.82 7.61
C HIS A 20 4.53 10.36 6.47
N ASN A 21 4.22 11.57 5.98
CA ASN A 21 4.94 12.19 4.88
C ASN A 21 4.99 11.30 3.63
N VAL A 22 3.88 10.64 3.34
CA VAL A 22 3.73 9.81 2.15
C VAL A 22 2.76 10.47 1.20
N LEU A 23 3.17 10.64 -0.06
CA LEU A 23 2.36 11.23 -1.10
C LEU A 23 1.45 10.19 -1.75
N GLN A 24 0.30 10.61 -2.29
CA GLN A 24 -0.58 9.72 -3.04
C GLN A 24 0.15 9.02 -4.17
N GLU A 25 1.02 9.75 -4.85
CA GLU A 25 1.82 9.20 -5.95
C GLU A 25 2.70 8.05 -5.50
N GLU A 26 3.25 8.14 -4.30
CA GLU A 26 4.06 7.06 -3.74
C GLU A 26 3.22 5.81 -3.48
N VAL A 27 1.99 5.99 -3.01
CA VAL A 27 1.07 4.88 -2.78
C VAL A 27 0.73 4.19 -4.10
N HIS A 28 0.43 4.96 -5.14
CA HIS A 28 0.16 4.42 -6.47
C HIS A 28 1.36 3.67 -7.03
N ASP A 29 2.55 4.27 -6.95
CA ASP A 29 3.77 3.64 -7.43
C ASP A 29 4.03 2.32 -6.72
N ALA A 30 3.93 2.32 -5.40
CA ALA A 30 4.21 1.13 -4.61
C ALA A 30 3.25 -0.01 -4.92
N LEU A 31 1.96 0.30 -5.14
CA LEU A 31 0.96 -0.72 -5.42
C LEU A 31 0.99 -1.24 -6.85
N LYS A 32 1.37 -0.42 -7.82
CA LYS A 32 1.30 -0.80 -9.23
C LYS A 32 2.64 -1.15 -9.84
N GLU A 33 3.67 -0.37 -9.54
CA GLU A 33 4.96 -0.49 -10.22
C GLU A 33 6.10 -0.99 -9.33
N GLY A 34 5.91 -0.95 -8.03
CA GLY A 34 6.95 -1.25 -7.06
C GLY A 34 7.11 -2.72 -6.70
N SER A 35 6.67 -3.62 -7.56
CA SER A 35 6.71 -5.08 -7.30
C SER A 35 6.14 -5.41 -5.92
N PRO A 36 4.90 -4.99 -5.64
CA PRO A 36 4.36 -5.12 -4.30
C PRO A 36 4.12 -6.58 -3.91
N LYS A 37 4.27 -6.84 -2.63
CA LYS A 37 3.93 -8.13 -2.03
C LYS A 37 2.72 -7.93 -1.14
N PHE A 38 1.73 -8.80 -1.31
CA PHE A 38 0.44 -8.67 -0.65
C PHE A 38 0.26 -9.75 0.41
N LYS A 39 -0.39 -9.37 1.51
CA LYS A 39 -0.74 -10.30 2.56
C LYS A 39 -2.12 -9.95 3.10
N LYS A 40 -2.94 -10.97 3.36
CA LYS A 40 -4.26 -10.73 3.94
C LYS A 40 -4.12 -10.32 5.41
N SER A 41 -4.80 -9.25 5.78
CA SER A 41 -4.73 -8.71 7.13
C SER A 41 -5.97 -9.02 7.98
N GLY A 42 -7.05 -9.49 7.34
CA GLY A 42 -8.29 -9.85 8.03
C GLY A 42 -9.51 -9.40 7.23
N GLY A 43 -10.51 -10.28 7.09
CA GLY A 43 -11.71 -9.97 6.30
C GLY A 43 -11.34 -9.56 4.89
N SER A 44 -11.78 -8.36 4.47
CA SER A 44 -11.44 -7.80 3.17
C SER A 44 -10.21 -6.88 3.21
N GLN A 45 -9.53 -6.83 4.35
CA GLN A 45 -8.34 -5.98 4.54
C GLN A 45 -7.08 -6.70 4.12
N TYR A 46 -6.22 -5.96 3.44
CA TYR A 46 -4.92 -6.46 2.97
C TYR A 46 -3.83 -5.46 3.32
N VAL A 47 -2.61 -5.96 3.39
CA VAL A 47 -1.43 -5.11 3.53
C VAL A 47 -0.50 -5.39 2.36
N ALA A 48 0.06 -4.35 1.79
CA ALA A 48 1.04 -4.46 0.74
C ALA A 48 2.30 -3.70 1.12
N ILE A 49 3.44 -4.23 0.71
CA ILE A 49 4.71 -3.52 0.80
C ILE A 49 5.24 -3.44 -0.61
N GLY A 50 5.49 -2.24 -1.07
CA GLY A 50 6.03 -2.01 -2.41
C GLY A 50 7.08 -0.92 -2.39
N LEU A 51 7.86 -0.87 -3.45
CA LEU A 51 8.92 0.13 -3.59
C LEU A 51 8.38 1.35 -4.33
N SER A 52 8.60 2.53 -3.77
CA SER A 52 8.31 3.79 -4.44
C SER A 52 9.57 4.62 -4.42
N ARG A 53 10.10 4.92 -5.62
CA ARG A 53 11.34 5.67 -5.75
C ARG A 53 12.48 4.97 -5.01
N ASN A 54 12.91 5.50 -3.87
CA ASN A 54 14.04 4.93 -3.14
C ASN A 54 13.66 4.39 -1.76
N ARG A 55 12.37 4.19 -1.48
CA ARG A 55 11.95 3.66 -0.19
C ARG A 55 10.78 2.71 -0.32
N HIS A 56 10.65 1.82 0.67
CA HIS A 56 9.52 0.90 0.73
C HIS A 56 8.37 1.55 1.49
N ILE A 57 7.16 1.34 0.99
CA ILE A 57 5.93 1.85 1.58
C ILE A 57 5.04 0.68 1.96
N THR A 58 4.52 0.72 3.19
CA THR A 58 3.55 -0.25 3.67
C THR A 58 2.17 0.38 3.54
N ILE A 59 1.24 -0.33 2.89
CA ILE A 59 -0.09 0.19 2.58
C ILE A 59 -1.13 -0.78 3.09
N TYR A 60 -2.08 -0.27 3.88
CA TYR A 60 -3.25 -1.05 4.28
C TYR A 60 -4.44 -0.60 3.45
N PHE A 61 -5.18 -1.55 2.91
CA PHE A 61 -6.30 -1.24 2.02
C PHE A 61 -7.34 -2.35 2.09
N SER A 62 -8.59 -2.00 1.75
CA SER A 62 -9.62 -2.99 1.49
C SER A 62 -9.67 -3.26 -0.01
N TYR A 63 -9.96 -4.49 -0.38
CA TYR A 63 -9.90 -4.92 -1.78
C TYR A 63 -11.21 -5.58 -2.20
N ASP A 64 -11.73 -5.13 -3.33
CA ASP A 64 -12.91 -5.71 -3.96
C ASP A 64 -12.44 -6.58 -5.13
N GLU A 65 -12.61 -7.88 -5.00
CA GLU A 65 -12.17 -8.85 -6.01
C GLU A 65 -12.94 -8.74 -7.32
N LYS A 66 -14.18 -8.29 -7.26
CA LYS A 66 -15.02 -8.15 -8.45
C LYS A 66 -14.58 -7.00 -9.33
N THR A 67 -14.34 -5.86 -8.74
CA THR A 67 -13.96 -4.66 -9.47
C THR A 67 -12.46 -4.46 -9.55
N LYS A 68 -11.69 -5.21 -8.76
CA LYS A 68 -10.24 -5.07 -8.64
C LYS A 68 -9.85 -3.69 -8.11
N GLU A 69 -10.67 -3.16 -7.21
CA GLU A 69 -10.44 -1.85 -6.59
C GLU A 69 -9.82 -2.01 -5.21
N ALA A 70 -8.77 -1.23 -4.95
CA ALA A 70 -8.16 -1.13 -3.64
C ALA A 70 -8.51 0.25 -3.06
N GLU A 71 -9.10 0.25 -1.87
CA GLU A 71 -9.39 1.50 -1.16
C GLU A 71 -8.42 1.62 0.01
N VAL A 72 -7.56 2.61 -0.06
CA VAL A 72 -6.46 2.78 0.89
C VAL A 72 -6.99 3.28 2.24
N THR A 73 -6.61 2.58 3.30
CA THR A 73 -6.95 2.95 4.67
C THR A 73 -5.83 3.79 5.28
N THR A 74 -4.59 3.35 5.11
CA THR A 74 -3.42 4.08 5.58
C THR A 74 -2.18 3.61 4.82
N ALA A 75 -1.13 4.43 4.88
CA ALA A 75 0.16 4.09 4.29
C ALA A 75 1.26 4.80 5.07
N TYR A 76 2.41 4.15 5.20
CA TYR A 76 3.55 4.73 5.91
C TYR A 76 4.84 4.09 5.41
N PRO A 77 5.99 4.75 5.63
CA PRO A 77 7.27 4.12 5.25
C PRO A 77 7.47 2.83 6.02
N SER A 78 7.90 1.79 5.34
CA SER A 78 8.07 0.48 5.94
C SER A 78 9.17 0.49 7.01
N SER A 79 8.93 -0.24 8.10
CA SER A 79 9.95 -0.45 9.13
C SER A 79 11.03 -1.40 8.61
N LYS A 80 12.16 -1.44 9.29
CA LYS A 80 13.24 -2.38 8.96
C LYS A 80 12.73 -3.82 8.97
N LYS A 81 11.90 -4.16 9.94
CA LYS A 81 11.30 -5.48 10.07
C LYS A 81 10.42 -5.80 8.85
N GLN A 82 9.61 -4.85 8.42
CA GLN A 82 8.73 -5.01 7.28
C GLN A 82 9.52 -5.17 5.99
N VAL A 83 10.57 -4.39 5.80
CA VAL A 83 11.44 -4.50 4.63
C VAL A 83 12.11 -5.86 4.59
N LYS A 84 12.58 -6.34 5.72
CA LYS A 84 13.19 -7.68 5.83
C LYS A 84 12.21 -8.77 5.42
N SER A 85 10.98 -8.69 5.91
CA SER A 85 9.92 -9.62 5.57
C SER A 85 9.60 -9.56 4.08
N TYR A 86 9.51 -8.37 3.52
CA TYR A 86 9.27 -8.16 2.10
C TYR A 86 10.36 -8.81 1.24
N LYS A 87 11.62 -8.64 1.60
CA LYS A 87 12.74 -9.19 0.83
C LYS A 87 12.80 -10.71 0.89
N LYS A 88 12.31 -11.31 1.98
CA LYS A 88 12.27 -12.77 2.13
C LYS A 88 11.08 -13.39 1.39
N ALA A 89 10.00 -12.65 1.19
CA ALA A 89 8.83 -13.13 0.48
C ALA A 89 9.15 -13.28 -1.01
N LYS A 90 8.72 -14.38 -1.58
CA LYS A 90 8.97 -14.64 -3.00
C LYS A 90 7.69 -14.63 -3.80
#